data_718eb55e1bffe2cbcf66bcf1fe7b7e3b
#
_entry.id   718eb55e1bffe2cbcf66bcf1fe7b7e3b
#
_cell.length_a   1.000
_cell.length_b   1.000
_cell.length_c   1.000
_cell.angle_alpha   90.00
_cell.angle_beta   90.00
_cell.angle_gamma   90.00
#
_symmetry.space_group_name_H-M   'P 1'
#
loop_
_entity.id
_entity.type
_entity.pdbx_description
1 polymer ?
#
loop_
_entity_poly.entity_id
_entity_poly.type
_entity_poly.pdbx_seq_one_letter_code
_entity_poly.pdbx_strand_id
1 'polypeptide(L)'
;MKKLFRLASVVLFTSITFVACSQKEVKVSASGLKNLTDSASYVMGYTQAMQMKTQGVEINPEVFAIAIQQVLSGDTTSLLTQEQMQKTMQSYQEMMMQKQMAELNKIAEPNKKAAEAFLAKNKEEKNVETTPSGLQYRVEKEGKGIKPSSADDRVRFNYSLTVLKSDGSFSEPIENTFIREGDPTISVLNGLISGVVEGFCLMNQGSIYEFWIHPDLAYGNQHSEAIPAGSLLQFRIELVEVLPSK
;
A
#
# COMPACT_ATOMS: atom_id res chain seq x y z
N MET A 1 -30.40 -28.03 80.03
CA MET A 1 -31.15 -26.84 79.64
C MET A 1 -30.23 -25.88 78.89
N LYS A 2 -30.27 -25.87 77.57
CA LYS A 2 -29.77 -24.78 76.73
C LYS A 2 -30.22 -25.11 75.31
N LYS A 3 -31.24 -24.37 74.84
CA LYS A 3 -31.76 -24.48 73.46
C LYS A 3 -30.84 -23.85 72.49
N LEU A 4 -30.38 -24.57 71.45
CA LEU A 4 -29.65 -24.05 70.27
C LEU A 4 -30.65 -23.46 69.29
N PHE A 5 -30.55 -22.18 69.02
CA PHE A 5 -31.19 -21.50 67.92
C PHE A 5 -30.38 -21.74 66.64
N ARG A 6 -30.96 -22.41 65.64
CA ARG A 6 -30.43 -22.47 64.28
C ARG A 6 -30.99 -21.29 63.47
N LEU A 7 -30.10 -20.35 63.12
CA LEU A 7 -30.42 -19.32 62.12
C LEU A 7 -30.22 -19.96 60.75
N ALA A 8 -31.32 -20.02 60.00
CA ALA A 8 -31.29 -20.39 58.59
C ALA A 8 -31.07 -19.11 57.76
N SER A 9 -29.89 -18.95 57.19
CA SER A 9 -29.60 -17.90 56.19
C SER A 9 -30.17 -18.30 54.84
N VAL A 10 -31.23 -17.61 54.42
CA VAL A 10 -31.77 -17.71 53.06
C VAL A 10 -30.86 -16.86 52.15
N VAL A 11 -30.02 -17.51 51.36
CA VAL A 11 -29.27 -16.87 50.27
C VAL A 11 -30.20 -16.74 49.07
N LEU A 12 -30.64 -15.51 48.82
CA LEU A 12 -31.43 -15.16 47.65
C LEU A 12 -30.48 -15.09 46.44
N PHE A 13 -30.46 -16.14 45.62
CA PHE A 13 -29.78 -16.16 44.34
C PHE A 13 -30.61 -15.34 43.33
N THR A 14 -30.22 -14.07 43.15
CA THR A 14 -30.72 -13.29 42.01
C THR A 14 -30.00 -13.76 40.75
N SER A 15 -30.67 -14.60 39.97
CA SER A 15 -30.25 -14.97 38.63
C SER A 15 -30.35 -13.75 37.71
N ILE A 16 -29.22 -13.12 37.46
CA ILE A 16 -29.09 -12.13 36.38
C ILE A 16 -29.18 -12.92 35.08
N THR A 17 -30.33 -12.92 34.45
CA THR A 17 -30.49 -13.39 33.09
C THR A 17 -29.78 -12.39 32.15
N PHE A 18 -28.59 -12.73 31.71
CA PHE A 18 -28.00 -12.10 30.55
C PHE A 18 -28.92 -12.37 29.34
N VAL A 19 -29.68 -11.37 28.96
CA VAL A 19 -30.32 -11.35 27.65
C VAL A 19 -29.17 -11.19 26.62
N ALA A 20 -28.68 -12.32 26.14
CA ALA A 20 -27.84 -12.33 24.94
C ALA A 20 -28.73 -11.82 23.81
N CYS A 21 -28.50 -10.57 23.37
CA CYS A 21 -28.99 -10.09 22.08
C CYS A 21 -28.43 -11.02 21.00
N SER A 22 -29.20 -12.05 20.67
CA SER A 22 -28.96 -12.87 19.49
C SER A 22 -29.06 -11.94 18.27
N GLN A 23 -27.93 -11.57 17.69
CA GLN A 23 -27.92 -11.02 16.34
C GLN A 23 -28.61 -12.05 15.44
N LYS A 24 -29.81 -11.73 14.99
CA LYS A 24 -30.48 -12.52 13.96
C LYS A 24 -29.65 -12.41 12.68
N GLU A 25 -28.84 -13.41 12.40
CA GLU A 25 -28.28 -13.57 11.06
C GLU A 25 -29.42 -13.60 10.05
N VAL A 26 -29.58 -12.55 9.28
CA VAL A 26 -30.53 -12.52 8.17
C VAL A 26 -29.97 -13.41 7.07
N LYS A 27 -30.28 -14.69 7.11
CA LYS A 27 -29.94 -15.64 6.04
C LYS A 27 -31.04 -15.59 4.99
N VAL A 28 -30.81 -14.82 3.93
CA VAL A 28 -31.64 -14.94 2.70
C VAL A 28 -31.11 -16.16 1.94
N SER A 29 -31.95 -17.19 1.84
CA SER A 29 -31.65 -18.33 0.95
C SER A 29 -32.07 -18.01 -0.50
N ALA A 30 -31.51 -18.71 -1.48
CA ALA A 30 -31.93 -18.55 -2.89
C ALA A 30 -33.44 -18.77 -3.08
N SER A 31 -34.07 -19.61 -2.23
CA SER A 31 -35.52 -19.81 -2.22
C SER A 31 -36.34 -18.62 -1.65
N GLY A 32 -35.66 -17.62 -1.07
CA GLY A 32 -36.26 -16.37 -0.59
C GLY A 32 -36.48 -15.34 -1.70
N LEU A 33 -35.82 -15.51 -2.89
CA LEU A 33 -35.97 -14.63 -4.04
C LEU A 33 -37.15 -15.12 -4.89
N LYS A 34 -38.33 -14.52 -4.69
CA LYS A 34 -39.59 -15.01 -5.25
C LYS A 34 -39.93 -14.51 -6.64
N ASN A 35 -39.29 -13.41 -7.06
CA ASN A 35 -39.58 -12.75 -8.32
C ASN A 35 -38.35 -12.01 -8.85
N LEU A 36 -38.46 -11.42 -10.04
CA LEU A 36 -37.39 -10.69 -10.70
C LEU A 36 -36.92 -9.48 -9.87
N THR A 37 -37.83 -8.78 -9.22
CA THR A 37 -37.53 -7.61 -8.39
C THR A 37 -36.66 -8.00 -7.17
N ASP A 38 -37.01 -9.11 -6.51
CA ASP A 38 -36.22 -9.61 -5.38
C ASP A 38 -34.81 -9.99 -5.82
N SER A 39 -34.70 -10.67 -6.96
CA SER A 39 -33.42 -11.06 -7.55
C SER A 39 -32.58 -9.85 -7.94
N ALA A 40 -33.18 -8.86 -8.58
CA ALA A 40 -32.51 -7.61 -8.97
C ALA A 40 -32.04 -6.82 -7.73
N SER A 41 -32.86 -6.72 -6.69
CA SER A 41 -32.50 -6.06 -5.43
C SER A 41 -31.31 -6.73 -4.76
N TYR A 42 -31.29 -8.06 -4.72
CA TYR A 42 -30.15 -8.82 -4.18
C TYR A 42 -28.87 -8.55 -5.00
N VAL A 43 -28.95 -8.59 -6.34
CA VAL A 43 -27.80 -8.33 -7.23
C VAL A 43 -27.24 -6.93 -7.00
N MET A 44 -28.11 -5.90 -6.92
CA MET A 44 -27.69 -4.52 -6.67
C MET A 44 -26.97 -4.40 -5.32
N GLY A 45 -27.58 -4.94 -4.25
CA GLY A 45 -26.98 -4.90 -2.90
C GLY A 45 -25.66 -5.65 -2.83
N TYR A 46 -25.59 -6.85 -3.42
CA TYR A 46 -24.38 -7.67 -3.45
C TYR A 46 -23.24 -6.97 -4.22
N THR A 47 -23.54 -6.46 -5.41
CA THR A 47 -22.53 -5.76 -6.24
C THR A 47 -21.99 -4.53 -5.54
N GLN A 48 -22.87 -3.72 -4.94
CA GLN A 48 -22.48 -2.54 -4.16
C GLN A 48 -21.62 -2.90 -2.96
N ALA A 49 -21.99 -3.94 -2.21
CA ALA A 49 -21.23 -4.41 -1.06
C ALA A 49 -19.85 -4.96 -1.46
N MET A 50 -19.76 -5.69 -2.58
CA MET A 50 -18.47 -6.17 -3.12
C MET A 50 -17.56 -5.00 -3.52
N GLN A 51 -18.10 -3.98 -4.16
CA GLN A 51 -17.36 -2.78 -4.51
C GLN A 51 -16.85 -2.05 -3.26
N MET A 52 -17.71 -1.83 -2.26
CA MET A 52 -17.30 -1.23 -0.97
C MET A 52 -16.20 -2.04 -0.30
N LYS A 53 -16.33 -3.37 -0.26
CA LYS A 53 -15.33 -4.28 0.32
C LYS A 53 -13.98 -4.17 -0.42
N THR A 54 -14.00 -4.16 -1.75
CA THR A 54 -12.77 -4.03 -2.57
C THR A 54 -12.07 -2.68 -2.37
N GLN A 55 -12.86 -1.63 -2.14
CA GLN A 55 -12.34 -0.28 -1.85
C GLN A 55 -11.97 -0.09 -0.37
N GLY A 56 -12.13 -1.11 0.47
CA GLY A 56 -11.87 -1.02 1.91
C GLY A 56 -12.84 -0.11 2.67
N VAL A 57 -14.01 0.21 2.09
CA VAL A 57 -15.03 1.05 2.72
C VAL A 57 -15.68 0.29 3.87
N GLU A 58 -15.64 0.84 5.08
CA GLU A 58 -16.25 0.27 6.28
C GLU A 58 -17.59 0.96 6.57
N ILE A 59 -18.66 0.20 6.57
CA ILE A 59 -19.99 0.69 6.90
C ILE A 59 -20.65 -0.21 7.94
N ASN A 60 -21.61 0.35 8.69
CA ASN A 60 -22.55 -0.44 9.45
C ASN A 60 -23.70 -0.89 8.52
N PRO A 61 -23.80 -2.18 8.17
CA PRO A 61 -24.77 -2.65 7.18
C PRO A 61 -26.22 -2.47 7.64
N GLU A 62 -26.50 -2.52 8.96
CA GLU A 62 -27.84 -2.32 9.51
C GLU A 62 -28.27 -0.87 9.34
N VAL A 63 -27.42 0.10 9.70
CA VAL A 63 -27.71 1.53 9.52
C VAL A 63 -27.86 1.89 8.06
N PHE A 64 -27.03 1.31 7.20
CA PHE A 64 -27.12 1.50 5.75
C PHE A 64 -28.42 0.98 5.18
N ALA A 65 -28.88 -0.21 5.59
CA ALA A 65 -30.15 -0.80 5.17
C ALA A 65 -31.34 0.05 5.65
N ILE A 66 -31.32 0.57 6.90
CA ILE A 66 -32.35 1.45 7.43
C ILE A 66 -32.46 2.73 6.61
N ALA A 67 -31.33 3.34 6.23
CA ALA A 67 -31.34 4.56 5.42
C ALA A 67 -31.95 4.32 4.04
N ILE A 68 -31.63 3.18 3.39
CA ILE A 68 -32.25 2.78 2.12
C ILE A 68 -33.76 2.60 2.29
N GLN A 69 -34.19 1.85 3.31
CA GLN A 69 -35.60 1.58 3.58
C GLN A 69 -36.40 2.86 3.83
N GLN A 70 -35.83 3.79 4.61
CA GLN A 70 -36.44 5.09 4.91
C GLN A 70 -36.73 5.87 3.62
N VAL A 71 -35.75 6.05 2.78
CA VAL A 71 -35.88 6.82 1.52
C VAL A 71 -36.87 6.13 0.55
N LEU A 72 -36.77 4.81 0.38
CA LEU A 72 -37.66 4.06 -0.53
C LEU A 72 -39.09 3.98 -0.03
N SER A 73 -39.36 4.14 1.27
CA SER A 73 -40.73 4.26 1.81
C SER A 73 -41.34 5.64 1.63
N GLY A 74 -40.63 6.59 1.05
CA GLY A 74 -41.10 7.96 0.82
C GLY A 74 -40.76 8.94 1.94
N ASP A 75 -40.13 8.50 3.03
CA ASP A 75 -39.62 9.39 4.07
C ASP A 75 -38.23 9.91 3.67
N THR A 76 -38.20 11.14 3.18
CA THR A 76 -36.98 11.83 2.78
C THR A 76 -36.38 12.70 3.90
N THR A 77 -36.90 12.61 5.12
CA THR A 77 -36.40 13.35 6.27
C THR A 77 -35.06 12.80 6.72
N SER A 78 -33.98 13.54 6.52
CA SER A 78 -32.66 13.11 6.98
C SER A 78 -32.51 13.25 8.49
N LEU A 79 -31.90 12.25 9.14
CA LEU A 79 -31.50 12.32 10.54
C LEU A 79 -30.36 13.31 10.81
N LEU A 80 -29.62 13.67 9.76
CA LEU A 80 -28.51 14.61 9.82
C LEU A 80 -28.82 15.84 8.96
N THR A 81 -28.44 17.01 9.43
CA THR A 81 -28.45 18.22 8.60
C THR A 81 -27.42 18.09 7.48
N GLN A 82 -27.54 18.89 6.43
CA GLN A 82 -26.58 18.89 5.31
C GLN A 82 -25.15 19.19 5.79
N GLU A 83 -24.99 20.11 6.74
CA GLU A 83 -23.70 20.43 7.36
C GLU A 83 -23.13 19.23 8.12
N GLN A 84 -23.97 18.53 8.91
CA GLN A 84 -23.58 17.33 9.63
C GLN A 84 -23.18 16.21 8.67
N MET A 85 -23.91 16.01 7.58
CA MET A 85 -23.55 15.00 6.55
C MET A 85 -22.18 15.32 5.94
N GLN A 86 -21.93 16.58 5.56
CA GLN A 86 -20.66 16.98 4.96
C GLN A 86 -19.50 16.79 5.93
N LYS A 87 -19.64 17.23 7.19
CA LYS A 87 -18.63 17.05 8.23
C LYS A 87 -18.37 15.58 8.53
N THR A 88 -19.43 14.76 8.60
CA THR A 88 -19.30 13.31 8.81
C THR A 88 -18.51 12.65 7.69
N MET A 89 -18.82 12.97 6.43
CA MET A 89 -18.09 12.40 5.29
C MET A 89 -16.62 12.84 5.26
N GLN A 90 -16.33 14.11 5.60
CA GLN A 90 -14.94 14.56 5.72
C GLN A 90 -14.18 13.80 6.81
N SER A 91 -14.75 13.70 8.03
CA SER A 91 -14.13 12.98 9.13
C SER A 91 -13.94 11.49 8.83
N TYR A 92 -14.91 10.89 8.12
CA TYR A 92 -14.80 9.51 7.68
C TYR A 92 -13.67 9.30 6.67
N GLN A 93 -13.52 10.20 5.70
CA GLN A 93 -12.41 10.16 4.73
C GLN A 93 -11.05 10.32 5.42
N GLU A 94 -10.93 11.24 6.38
CA GLU A 94 -9.72 11.43 7.18
C GLU A 94 -9.36 10.17 7.97
N MET A 95 -10.35 9.54 8.62
CA MET A 95 -10.17 8.28 9.35
C MET A 95 -9.70 7.15 8.44
N MET A 96 -10.31 7.01 7.25
CA MET A 96 -9.93 5.96 6.30
C MET A 96 -8.52 6.18 5.75
N MET A 97 -8.14 7.44 5.48
CA MET A 97 -6.78 7.79 5.06
C MET A 97 -5.75 7.45 6.14
N GLN A 98 -6.03 7.82 7.41
CA GLN A 98 -5.14 7.50 8.53
C GLN A 98 -4.98 5.99 8.70
N LYS A 99 -6.07 5.22 8.57
CA LYS A 99 -6.02 3.76 8.64
C LYS A 99 -5.17 3.17 7.52
N GLN A 100 -5.35 3.63 6.29
CA GLN A 100 -4.54 3.19 5.15
C GLN A 100 -3.06 3.51 5.34
N MET A 101 -2.74 4.71 5.79
CA MET A 101 -1.36 5.11 6.11
C MET A 101 -0.75 4.26 7.22
N ALA A 102 -1.52 3.92 8.27
CA ALA A 102 -1.06 3.06 9.33
C ALA A 102 -0.73 1.64 8.84
N GLU A 103 -1.55 1.06 7.96
CA GLU A 103 -1.27 -0.25 7.36
C GLU A 103 -0.04 -0.21 6.44
N LEU A 104 0.10 0.83 5.61
CA LEU A 104 1.30 1.02 4.78
C LEU A 104 2.56 1.17 5.63
N ASN A 105 2.50 1.90 6.73
CA ASN A 105 3.63 2.06 7.64
C ASN A 105 4.02 0.74 8.30
N LYS A 106 3.10 -0.14 8.65
CA LYS A 106 3.42 -1.48 9.19
C LYS A 106 4.28 -2.30 8.22
N ILE A 107 4.04 -2.16 6.93
CA ILE A 107 4.83 -2.84 5.88
C ILE A 107 6.15 -2.10 5.63
N ALA A 108 6.10 -0.76 5.60
CA ALA A 108 7.25 0.07 5.26
C ALA A 108 8.35 0.06 6.33
N GLU A 109 7.99 0.09 7.62
CA GLU A 109 8.96 0.19 8.73
C GLU A 109 9.99 -0.97 8.78
N PRO A 110 9.61 -2.25 8.67
CA PRO A 110 10.58 -3.33 8.60
C PRO A 110 11.52 -3.21 7.39
N ASN A 111 10.98 -2.82 6.23
CA ASN A 111 11.75 -2.68 5.00
C ASN A 111 12.72 -1.49 5.08
N LYS A 112 12.28 -0.34 5.63
CA LYS A 112 13.16 0.82 5.87
C LYS A 112 14.31 0.47 6.81
N LYS A 113 14.03 -0.23 7.91
CA LYS A 113 15.07 -0.70 8.84
C LYS A 113 16.07 -1.63 8.15
N ALA A 114 15.60 -2.53 7.30
CA ALA A 114 16.47 -3.39 6.51
C ALA A 114 17.31 -2.58 5.51
N ALA A 115 16.71 -1.58 4.86
CA ALA A 115 17.38 -0.66 3.94
C ALA A 115 18.50 0.13 4.64
N GLU A 116 18.21 0.74 5.78
CA GLU A 116 19.18 1.48 6.57
C GLU A 116 20.33 0.59 7.04
N ALA A 117 20.01 -0.62 7.57
CA ALA A 117 21.01 -1.57 8.02
C ALA A 117 21.91 -2.08 6.87
N PHE A 118 21.31 -2.30 5.68
CA PHE A 118 22.04 -2.68 4.49
C PHE A 118 22.97 -1.55 4.04
N LEU A 119 22.45 -0.33 3.85
CA LEU A 119 23.22 0.82 3.37
C LEU A 119 24.35 1.20 4.32
N ALA A 120 24.13 1.07 5.66
CA ALA A 120 25.18 1.31 6.66
C ALA A 120 26.38 0.36 6.53
N LYS A 121 26.15 -0.87 6.05
CA LYS A 121 27.22 -1.84 5.77
C LYS A 121 27.80 -1.67 4.36
N ASN A 122 26.93 -1.46 3.37
CA ASN A 122 27.30 -1.41 1.97
C ASN A 122 28.25 -0.24 1.63
N LYS A 123 28.10 0.90 2.33
CA LYS A 123 29.03 2.04 2.18
C LYS A 123 30.49 1.73 2.56
N GLU A 124 30.72 0.69 3.37
CA GLU A 124 32.07 0.25 3.77
C GLU A 124 32.65 -0.78 2.77
N GLU A 125 31.83 -1.25 1.83
CA GLU A 125 32.27 -2.19 0.81
C GLU A 125 33.22 -1.54 -0.18
N LYS A 126 34.14 -2.33 -0.71
CA LYS A 126 35.15 -1.86 -1.64
C LYS A 126 34.49 -1.29 -2.92
N ASN A 127 34.94 -0.10 -3.33
CA ASN A 127 34.46 0.61 -4.52
C ASN A 127 32.99 1.01 -4.48
N VAL A 128 32.37 1.07 -3.31
CA VAL A 128 31.06 1.70 -3.12
C VAL A 128 31.26 3.16 -2.75
N GLU A 129 30.60 4.03 -3.47
CA GLU A 129 30.57 5.48 -3.24
C GLU A 129 29.18 5.89 -2.78
N THR A 130 29.10 6.98 -2.00
CA THR A 130 27.85 7.53 -1.50
C THR A 130 27.76 9.00 -1.86
N THR A 131 26.67 9.39 -2.50
CA THR A 131 26.40 10.79 -2.85
C THR A 131 25.83 11.56 -1.63
N PRO A 132 25.77 12.91 -1.71
CA PRO A 132 25.16 13.72 -0.64
C PRO A 132 23.68 13.42 -0.38
N SER A 133 22.94 12.88 -1.36
CA SER A 133 21.54 12.46 -1.19
C SER A 133 21.40 11.12 -0.45
N GLY A 134 22.51 10.38 -0.31
CA GLY A 134 22.53 9.02 0.25
C GLY A 134 22.38 7.91 -0.79
N LEU A 135 22.36 8.25 -2.10
CA LEU A 135 22.45 7.25 -3.15
C LEU A 135 23.80 6.54 -3.06
N GLN A 136 23.81 5.22 -3.01
CA GLN A 136 25.03 4.44 -3.08
C GLN A 136 25.17 3.81 -4.46
N TYR A 137 26.40 3.78 -4.96
CA TYR A 137 26.69 3.22 -6.26
C TYR A 137 28.07 2.58 -6.34
N ARG A 138 28.23 1.69 -7.30
CA ARG A 138 29.50 1.08 -7.68
C ARG A 138 29.65 1.11 -9.20
N VAL A 139 30.83 1.49 -9.66
CA VAL A 139 31.16 1.48 -11.07
C VAL A 139 31.68 0.08 -11.46
N GLU A 140 30.93 -0.63 -12.30
CA GLU A 140 31.37 -1.90 -12.88
C GLU A 140 32.21 -1.66 -14.15
N LYS A 141 31.77 -0.72 -14.97
CA LYS A 141 32.44 -0.33 -16.22
C LYS A 141 32.24 1.16 -16.43
N GLU A 142 33.33 1.86 -16.63
CA GLU A 142 33.31 3.29 -16.99
C GLU A 142 33.15 3.47 -18.51
N GLY A 143 32.20 4.29 -18.92
CA GLY A 143 31.99 4.71 -20.30
C GLY A 143 32.81 5.94 -20.64
N LYS A 144 32.86 6.28 -21.93
CA LYS A 144 33.60 7.45 -22.44
C LYS A 144 32.73 8.42 -23.23
N GLY A 145 31.44 8.14 -23.36
CA GLY A 145 30.47 8.98 -24.07
C GLY A 145 30.02 10.19 -23.26
N ILE A 146 29.05 10.90 -23.78
CA ILE A 146 28.45 12.06 -23.10
C ILE A 146 27.65 11.64 -21.87
N LYS A 147 27.47 12.55 -20.91
CA LYS A 147 26.55 12.39 -19.77
C LYS A 147 25.24 13.07 -20.07
N PRO A 148 24.14 12.58 -19.49
CA PRO A 148 22.91 13.35 -19.43
C PRO A 148 23.15 14.68 -18.70
N SER A 149 22.61 15.77 -19.23
CA SER A 149 22.82 17.12 -18.71
C SER A 149 21.53 17.83 -18.30
N SER A 150 20.39 17.29 -18.71
CA SER A 150 19.05 17.82 -18.43
C SER A 150 18.12 16.72 -17.99
N ALA A 151 17.15 17.06 -17.12
CA ALA A 151 16.05 16.16 -16.74
C ALA A 151 15.14 15.81 -17.95
N ASP A 152 15.19 16.59 -19.02
CA ASP A 152 14.43 16.37 -20.24
C ASP A 152 15.18 15.50 -21.27
N ASP A 153 16.44 15.16 -20.98
CA ASP A 153 17.20 14.24 -21.82
C ASP A 153 16.55 12.86 -21.81
N ARG A 154 16.63 12.18 -22.95
CA ARG A 154 16.21 10.80 -23.09
C ARG A 154 17.43 9.90 -23.03
N VAL A 155 17.26 8.78 -22.35
CA VAL A 155 18.30 7.75 -22.25
C VAL A 155 17.80 6.43 -22.80
N ARG A 156 18.72 5.71 -23.45
CA ARG A 156 18.52 4.31 -23.85
C ARG A 156 19.38 3.45 -22.95
N PHE A 157 18.80 2.49 -22.26
CA PHE A 157 19.50 1.72 -21.24
C PHE A 157 18.94 0.31 -21.07
N ASN A 158 19.80 -0.58 -20.58
CA ASN A 158 19.42 -1.86 -20.02
C ASN A 158 19.49 -1.81 -18.51
N TYR A 159 18.66 -2.56 -17.83
CA TYR A 159 18.70 -2.64 -16.38
C TYR A 159 18.20 -3.98 -15.84
N SER A 160 18.64 -4.28 -14.64
CA SER A 160 18.07 -5.31 -13.77
C SER A 160 17.67 -4.65 -12.46
N LEU A 161 16.49 -4.96 -11.98
CA LEU A 161 15.92 -4.43 -10.74
C LEU A 161 15.63 -5.56 -9.76
N THR A 162 16.21 -5.46 -8.57
CA THR A 162 15.89 -6.32 -7.42
C THR A 162 15.46 -5.47 -6.23
N VAL A 163 14.77 -6.08 -5.28
CA VAL A 163 14.23 -5.45 -4.07
C VAL A 163 14.85 -6.08 -2.85
N LEU A 164 15.32 -5.28 -1.91
CA LEU A 164 15.75 -5.76 -0.60
C LEU A 164 14.53 -6.10 0.25
N LYS A 165 14.47 -7.34 0.73
CA LYS A 165 13.42 -7.83 1.63
C LYS A 165 13.74 -7.45 3.08
N SER A 166 12.72 -7.50 3.93
CA SER A 166 12.87 -7.22 5.36
C SER A 166 13.80 -8.17 6.11
N ASP A 167 14.09 -9.36 5.56
CA ASP A 167 15.06 -10.34 6.08
C ASP A 167 16.51 -10.03 5.68
N GLY A 168 16.74 -8.98 4.89
CA GLY A 168 18.05 -8.57 4.39
C GLY A 168 18.53 -9.29 3.13
N SER A 169 17.73 -10.16 2.54
CA SER A 169 18.02 -10.80 1.25
C SER A 169 17.43 -9.97 0.09
N PHE A 170 18.04 -10.07 -1.11
CA PHE A 170 17.44 -9.52 -2.31
C PHE A 170 16.45 -10.48 -2.95
N SER A 171 15.46 -9.94 -3.64
CA SER A 171 14.55 -10.71 -4.49
C SER A 171 15.28 -11.26 -5.72
N GLU A 172 14.66 -12.23 -6.39
CA GLU A 172 14.96 -12.43 -7.81
C GLU A 172 14.67 -11.12 -8.57
N PRO A 173 15.33 -10.89 -9.72
CA PRO A 173 15.05 -9.71 -10.53
C PRO A 173 13.56 -9.62 -10.89
N ILE A 174 12.91 -8.54 -10.48
CA ILE A 174 11.52 -8.26 -10.85
C ILE A 174 11.42 -7.71 -12.28
N GLU A 175 12.51 -7.14 -12.78
CA GLU A 175 12.70 -6.82 -14.18
C GLU A 175 14.18 -6.97 -14.56
N ASN A 176 14.45 -7.51 -15.77
CA ASN A 176 15.80 -7.68 -16.30
C ASN A 176 15.78 -7.56 -17.82
N THR A 177 16.18 -6.39 -18.32
CA THR A 177 16.20 -6.12 -19.74
C THR A 177 17.47 -6.60 -20.43
N PHE A 178 18.50 -7.04 -19.69
CA PHE A 178 19.71 -7.63 -20.26
C PHE A 178 19.47 -8.99 -20.93
N ILE A 179 18.44 -9.71 -20.47
CA ILE A 179 18.08 -11.05 -20.97
C ILE A 179 16.80 -11.05 -21.80
N ARG A 180 16.11 -9.90 -21.86
CA ARG A 180 14.89 -9.75 -22.66
C ARG A 180 15.28 -9.57 -24.14
N GLU A 181 14.61 -10.30 -25.02
CA GLU A 181 14.71 -10.03 -26.46
C GLU A 181 14.10 -8.66 -26.78
N GLY A 182 14.79 -7.89 -27.61
CA GLY A 182 14.35 -6.58 -28.08
C GLY A 182 15.34 -5.46 -27.78
N ASP A 183 14.92 -4.25 -28.11
CA ASP A 183 15.72 -3.04 -27.92
C ASP A 183 15.82 -2.63 -26.45
N PRO A 184 16.93 -1.96 -26.05
CA PRO A 184 17.03 -1.32 -24.74
C PRO A 184 15.86 -0.38 -24.44
N THR A 185 15.54 -0.21 -23.17
CA THR A 185 14.50 0.71 -22.72
C THR A 185 14.85 2.14 -23.06
N ILE A 186 13.87 2.95 -23.49
CA ILE A 186 14.03 4.39 -23.71
C ILE A 186 13.11 5.12 -22.76
N SER A 187 13.65 6.07 -22.01
CA SER A 187 12.86 6.93 -21.11
C SER A 187 13.37 8.37 -21.11
N VAL A 188 12.51 9.31 -20.75
CA VAL A 188 12.88 10.66 -20.36
C VAL A 188 13.25 10.64 -18.89
N LEU A 189 14.32 11.31 -18.50
CA LEU A 189 14.83 11.25 -17.12
C LEU A 189 13.81 11.74 -16.09
N ASN A 190 13.10 12.83 -16.34
CA ASN A 190 12.10 13.40 -15.42
C ASN A 190 10.91 12.47 -15.12
N GLY A 191 10.74 11.38 -15.87
CA GLY A 191 9.73 10.34 -15.62
C GLY A 191 10.19 9.21 -14.70
N LEU A 192 11.45 9.24 -14.23
CA LEU A 192 12.04 8.19 -13.41
C LEU A 192 12.11 8.61 -11.93
N ILE A 193 12.31 7.64 -11.03
CA ILE A 193 12.52 7.93 -9.60
C ILE A 193 13.82 8.72 -9.40
N SER A 194 13.86 9.58 -8.38
CA SER A 194 14.93 10.55 -8.17
C SER A 194 16.31 9.91 -8.06
N GLY A 195 16.42 8.76 -7.39
CA GLY A 195 17.70 8.04 -7.27
C GLY A 195 18.21 7.51 -8.61
N VAL A 196 17.33 7.11 -9.54
CA VAL A 196 17.74 6.68 -10.89
C VAL A 196 18.15 7.89 -11.75
N VAL A 197 17.42 9.01 -11.65
CA VAL A 197 17.78 10.27 -12.32
C VAL A 197 19.16 10.73 -11.89
N GLU A 198 19.41 10.79 -10.59
CA GLU A 198 20.71 11.13 -10.02
C GLU A 198 21.81 10.17 -10.51
N GLY A 199 21.51 8.85 -10.50
CA GLY A 199 22.43 7.83 -11.00
C GLY A 199 22.81 8.05 -12.45
N PHE A 200 21.88 8.35 -13.34
CA PHE A 200 22.19 8.64 -14.75
C PHE A 200 23.07 9.89 -14.91
N CYS A 201 22.90 10.91 -14.07
CA CYS A 201 23.75 12.10 -14.09
C CYS A 201 25.22 11.81 -13.68
N LEU A 202 25.47 10.69 -13.02
CA LEU A 202 26.84 10.23 -12.71
C LEU A 202 27.46 9.44 -13.87
N MET A 203 26.65 8.81 -14.73
CA MET A 203 27.09 7.87 -15.76
C MET A 203 27.52 8.57 -17.06
N ASN A 204 28.62 8.14 -17.63
CA ASN A 204 28.94 8.39 -19.04
C ASN A 204 28.23 7.35 -19.93
N GLN A 205 27.83 7.70 -21.13
CA GLN A 205 27.34 6.73 -22.12
C GLN A 205 28.38 5.60 -22.33
N GLY A 206 27.91 4.35 -22.30
CA GLY A 206 28.70 3.14 -22.34
C GLY A 206 29.13 2.60 -20.99
N SER A 207 28.70 3.25 -19.88
CA SER A 207 28.93 2.80 -18.50
C SER A 207 27.99 1.69 -18.07
N ILE A 208 28.45 0.90 -17.09
CA ILE A 208 27.62 -0.02 -16.32
C ILE A 208 27.86 0.29 -14.84
N TYR A 209 26.80 0.68 -14.15
CA TYR A 209 26.82 1.00 -12.74
C TYR A 209 25.80 0.15 -11.98
N GLU A 210 26.09 -0.08 -10.73
CA GLU A 210 25.15 -0.67 -9.76
C GLU A 210 24.79 0.39 -8.73
N PHE A 211 23.49 0.51 -8.45
CA PHE A 211 22.93 1.51 -7.54
C PHE A 211 22.12 0.85 -6.44
N TRP A 212 22.26 1.34 -5.22
CA TRP A 212 21.40 0.99 -4.09
C TRP A 212 20.66 2.25 -3.65
N ILE A 213 19.35 2.25 -3.89
CA ILE A 213 18.49 3.42 -3.81
C ILE A 213 17.62 3.29 -2.57
N HIS A 214 17.84 4.19 -1.59
CA HIS A 214 16.97 4.28 -0.41
C HIS A 214 15.52 4.52 -0.82
N PRO A 215 14.51 3.99 -0.10
CA PRO A 215 13.11 4.20 -0.45
C PRO A 215 12.71 5.66 -0.63
N ASP A 216 13.30 6.61 0.11
CA ASP A 216 13.00 8.05 -0.04
C ASP A 216 13.47 8.65 -1.38
N LEU A 217 14.41 8.00 -2.06
CA LEU A 217 14.86 8.33 -3.42
C LEU A 217 14.17 7.47 -4.48
N ALA A 218 13.23 6.61 -4.07
CA ALA A 218 12.48 5.68 -4.90
C ALA A 218 10.96 5.91 -4.75
N TYR A 219 10.24 4.91 -4.28
CA TYR A 219 8.76 4.95 -4.17
C TYR A 219 8.25 5.28 -2.77
N GLY A 220 9.14 5.46 -1.77
CA GLY A 220 8.76 5.78 -0.40
C GLY A 220 7.85 4.73 0.21
N ASN A 221 6.71 5.16 0.75
CA ASN A 221 5.69 4.29 1.32
C ASN A 221 4.64 3.82 0.29
N GLN A 222 4.77 4.19 -0.99
CA GLN A 222 3.94 3.60 -2.04
C GLN A 222 4.31 2.12 -2.21
N HIS A 223 3.35 1.30 -2.59
CA HIS A 223 3.58 -0.12 -2.80
C HIS A 223 2.90 -0.61 -4.07
N SER A 224 3.45 -1.67 -4.61
CA SER A 224 2.83 -2.53 -5.62
C SER A 224 3.03 -3.99 -5.22
N GLU A 225 2.46 -4.91 -5.96
CA GLU A 225 2.67 -6.35 -5.71
C GLU A 225 4.16 -6.74 -5.80
N ALA A 226 4.90 -6.12 -6.71
CA ALA A 226 6.31 -6.39 -6.93
C ALA A 226 7.27 -5.61 -6.02
N ILE A 227 6.87 -4.40 -5.55
CA ILE A 227 7.70 -3.50 -4.73
C ILE A 227 6.93 -3.12 -3.47
N PRO A 228 7.17 -3.80 -2.34
CA PRO A 228 6.57 -3.46 -1.05
C PRO A 228 6.94 -2.04 -0.58
N ALA A 229 6.07 -1.42 0.20
CA ALA A 229 6.33 -0.09 0.78
C ALA A 229 7.63 -0.06 1.59
N GLY A 230 8.40 1.02 1.47
CA GLY A 230 9.65 1.21 2.20
C GLY A 230 10.83 0.36 1.73
N SER A 231 10.74 -0.27 0.55
CA SER A 231 11.79 -1.14 0.04
C SER A 231 12.96 -0.36 -0.55
N LEU A 232 14.18 -0.81 -0.24
CA LEU A 232 15.39 -0.42 -0.97
C LEU A 232 15.40 -1.15 -2.32
N LEU A 233 15.78 -0.41 -3.35
CA LEU A 233 15.93 -0.93 -4.71
C LEU A 233 17.40 -1.05 -5.07
N GLN A 234 17.75 -2.18 -5.69
CA GLN A 234 19.06 -2.35 -6.32
C GLN A 234 18.86 -2.37 -7.84
N PHE A 235 19.49 -1.43 -8.51
CA PHE A 235 19.51 -1.34 -9.95
C PHE A 235 20.92 -1.62 -10.46
N ARG A 236 21.03 -2.50 -11.44
CA ARG A 236 22.22 -2.59 -12.29
C ARG A 236 21.84 -2.00 -13.64
N ILE A 237 22.49 -0.89 -14.04
CA ILE A 237 22.13 -0.11 -15.24
C ILE A 237 23.32 -0.07 -16.20
N GLU A 238 23.06 -0.35 -17.48
CA GLU A 238 23.94 -0.04 -18.60
C GLU A 238 23.37 1.16 -19.37
N LEU A 239 24.06 2.28 -19.37
CA LEU A 239 23.69 3.44 -20.18
C LEU A 239 24.19 3.26 -21.62
N VAL A 240 23.30 2.85 -22.51
CA VAL A 240 23.64 2.54 -23.91
C VAL A 240 23.79 3.82 -24.73
N GLU A 241 22.89 4.78 -24.59
CA GLU A 241 22.88 6.01 -25.39
C GLU A 241 22.21 7.16 -24.64
N VAL A 242 22.77 8.35 -24.80
CA VAL A 242 22.16 9.61 -24.35
C VAL A 242 21.62 10.35 -25.57
N LEU A 243 20.34 10.72 -25.51
CA LEU A 243 19.63 11.47 -26.55
C LEU A 243 19.25 12.84 -25.94
N PRO A 244 20.14 13.86 -26.09
CA PRO A 244 19.90 15.15 -25.48
C PRO A 244 18.61 15.81 -25.97
N SER A 245 17.93 16.52 -25.04
CA SER A 245 16.84 17.40 -25.40
C SER A 245 17.34 18.54 -26.29
N LYS A 246 16.55 18.92 -27.30
CA LYS A 246 16.91 20.05 -28.18
C LYS A 246 16.65 21.36 -27.48
#